data_879e0e52f2f779de011ef93843b950c5
#
_entry.id   879e0e52f2f779de011ef93843b950c5
#
_cell.length_a   1.000
_cell.length_b   1.000
_cell.length_c   1.000
_cell.angle_alpha   90.00
_cell.angle_beta   90.00
_cell.angle_gamma   90.00
#
_symmetry.space_group_name_H-M   'P 1'
#
loop_
_entity.id
_entity.type
_entity.pdbx_description
1 polymer ?
#
loop_
_entity_poly.entity_id
_entity_poly.type
_entity_poly.pdbx_seq_one_letter_code
_entity_poly.pdbx_strand_id
1 'polypeptide(L)'
;MTVMQLVKKLKKKSILLLCHENADLDSFCSAAMMQKFLKKNKINSFIGVPSHINEQAEHLALKEKISFYLNPNLAVFDFVILFDFNHLEQLGRLRKSFESMLSCNCFEVMAFDHHVPEKGSIVNGKNAITNPNCVSTTELLRNFLDKYSNKEVDFLNCLGIIEDTGHFLVGSPQSFASFSSSLKESGRTYADILKFTKHNLDKGERVAFLKAAQRSQVLQIDDAIVALSELSFYQGAAASKLLEFGANISIVVGKEDSGLTNLSARAETEFKEKNKFNLVKDLLLPLQKSLGGATGGHSGAAQWKGKVETRVVLDECIKILRDRFD
;
A
#
# COMPACT_ATOMS: atom_id res chain seq x y z
N MET A 1 -5.87 24.07 14.94
CA MET A 1 -5.14 25.12 14.16
C MET A 1 -5.96 25.49 12.94
N THR A 2 -6.03 26.78 12.54
CA THR A 2 -6.70 27.19 11.30
C THR A 2 -5.72 27.25 10.13
N VAL A 3 -6.24 27.24 8.89
CA VAL A 3 -5.42 27.40 7.68
C VAL A 3 -4.57 28.68 7.70
N MET A 4 -5.14 29.79 8.15
CA MET A 4 -4.41 31.07 8.24
C MET A 4 -3.29 31.02 9.29
N GLN A 5 -3.50 30.32 10.40
CA GLN A 5 -2.44 30.12 11.40
C GLN A 5 -1.31 29.26 10.84
N LEU A 6 -1.65 28.20 10.07
CA LEU A 6 -0.65 27.39 9.38
C LEU A 6 0.18 28.21 8.40
N VAL A 7 -0.46 28.97 7.51
CA VAL A 7 0.24 29.84 6.54
C VAL A 7 1.18 30.82 7.25
N LYS A 8 0.73 31.45 8.35
CA LYS A 8 1.57 32.39 9.15
C LYS A 8 2.78 31.66 9.75
N LYS A 9 2.57 30.42 10.25
CA LYS A 9 3.62 29.62 10.88
C LYS A 9 4.69 29.15 9.88
N LEU A 10 4.31 28.89 8.63
CA LEU A 10 5.19 28.36 7.60
C LEU A 10 5.95 29.43 6.78
N LYS A 11 5.57 30.71 6.89
CA LYS A 11 6.28 31.78 6.20
C LYS A 11 7.76 31.80 6.55
N LYS A 12 8.61 31.98 5.53
CA LYS A 12 10.08 32.09 5.64
C LYS A 12 10.77 30.79 6.15
N LYS A 13 10.10 29.65 6.15
CA LYS A 13 10.68 28.35 6.52
C LYS A 13 10.96 27.50 5.27
N SER A 14 11.99 26.67 5.35
CA SER A 14 12.20 25.56 4.41
C SER A 14 11.35 24.38 4.87
N ILE A 15 10.42 23.91 4.00
CA ILE A 15 9.38 22.98 4.38
C ILE A 15 9.53 21.68 3.63
N LEU A 16 9.59 20.57 4.37
CA LEU A 16 9.47 19.22 3.84
C LEU A 16 8.04 18.70 4.06
N LEU A 17 7.43 18.23 2.99
CA LEU A 17 6.16 17.51 2.96
C LEU A 17 6.50 16.03 2.84
N LEU A 18 6.47 15.31 3.96
CA LEU A 18 7.04 13.97 4.06
C LEU A 18 5.95 12.92 4.03
N CYS A 19 6.05 12.00 3.07
CA CYS A 19 5.25 10.78 2.98
C CYS A 19 5.84 9.68 3.86
N HIS A 20 5.09 8.60 4.10
CA HIS A 20 5.62 7.39 4.74
C HIS A 20 6.58 6.61 3.82
N GLU A 21 7.24 5.57 4.36
CA GLU A 21 8.33 4.83 3.70
C GLU A 21 7.95 4.25 2.33
N ASN A 22 6.74 3.73 2.19
CA ASN A 22 6.21 3.14 0.97
C ASN A 22 5.08 4.01 0.42
N ALA A 23 5.38 5.27 0.10
CA ALA A 23 4.38 6.27 -0.27
C ALA A 23 3.39 5.74 -1.33
N ASP A 24 2.13 5.69 -0.96
CA ASP A 24 0.99 5.35 -1.81
C ASP A 24 0.29 6.60 -2.37
N LEU A 25 -0.86 6.42 -3.01
CA LEU A 25 -1.59 7.55 -3.57
C LEU A 25 -2.12 8.48 -2.49
N ASP A 26 -2.62 7.99 -1.35
CA ASP A 26 -3.18 8.89 -0.34
C ASP A 26 -2.10 9.76 0.30
N SER A 27 -1.00 9.17 0.75
CA SER A 27 0.13 9.90 1.32
C SER A 27 0.73 10.89 0.32
N PHE A 28 1.00 10.44 -0.92
CA PHE A 28 1.60 11.29 -1.95
C PHE A 28 0.68 12.40 -2.43
N CYS A 29 -0.61 12.12 -2.68
CA CYS A 29 -1.61 13.13 -3.04
C CYS A 29 -1.78 14.17 -1.94
N SER A 30 -1.79 13.76 -0.67
CA SER A 30 -1.86 14.67 0.47
C SER A 30 -0.69 15.66 0.50
N ALA A 31 0.53 15.16 0.31
CA ALA A 31 1.72 16.01 0.18
C ALA A 31 1.61 16.96 -1.03
N ALA A 32 1.16 16.48 -2.19
CA ALA A 32 0.98 17.27 -3.40
C ALA A 32 -0.11 18.34 -3.25
N MET A 33 -1.24 18.03 -2.60
CA MET A 33 -2.30 19.01 -2.27
C MET A 33 -1.76 20.14 -1.41
N MET A 34 -1.02 19.81 -0.34
CA MET A 34 -0.40 20.81 0.52
C MET A 34 0.63 21.64 -0.25
N GLN A 35 1.46 21.03 -1.10
CA GLN A 35 2.43 21.76 -1.93
C GLN A 35 1.75 22.79 -2.84
N LYS A 36 0.66 22.38 -3.52
CA LYS A 36 -0.11 23.29 -4.39
C LYS A 36 -0.73 24.44 -3.59
N PHE A 37 -1.27 24.16 -2.41
CA PHE A 37 -1.79 25.18 -1.50
C PHE A 37 -0.71 26.15 -1.03
N LEU A 38 0.45 25.67 -0.59
CA LEU A 38 1.57 26.49 -0.13
C LEU A 38 2.14 27.35 -1.26
N LYS A 39 2.29 26.79 -2.46
CA LYS A 39 2.74 27.52 -3.66
C LYS A 39 1.81 28.70 -3.99
N LYS A 40 0.48 28.52 -3.91
CA LYS A 40 -0.51 29.60 -4.08
C LYS A 40 -0.33 30.72 -3.04
N ASN A 41 0.14 30.37 -1.84
CA ASN A 41 0.45 31.31 -0.77
C ASN A 41 1.90 31.83 -0.80
N LYS A 42 2.64 31.61 -1.90
CA LYS A 42 4.05 32.02 -2.11
C LYS A 42 5.00 31.43 -1.06
N ILE A 43 4.74 30.20 -0.62
CA ILE A 43 5.57 29.43 0.32
C ILE A 43 6.17 28.26 -0.43
N ASN A 44 7.49 28.17 -0.47
CA ASN A 44 8.19 27.05 -1.09
C ASN A 44 8.16 25.84 -0.17
N SER A 45 7.93 24.67 -0.78
CA SER A 45 7.93 23.40 -0.07
C SER A 45 8.36 22.27 -1.01
N PHE A 46 8.86 21.18 -0.44
CA PHE A 46 9.42 20.06 -1.15
C PHE A 46 8.75 18.77 -0.68
N ILE A 47 8.37 17.89 -1.61
CA ILE A 47 7.84 16.56 -1.27
C ILE A 47 9.01 15.62 -1.08
N GLY A 48 9.01 14.86 0.00
CA GLY A 48 9.99 13.83 0.31
C GLY A 48 9.36 12.46 0.53
N VAL A 49 10.04 11.43 0.04
CA VAL A 49 9.68 10.03 0.24
C VAL A 49 10.88 9.32 0.83
N PRO A 50 10.76 8.63 1.98
CA PRO A 50 11.91 8.03 2.66
C PRO A 50 12.63 6.96 1.86
N SER A 51 11.91 6.03 1.23
CA SER A 51 12.53 4.87 0.59
C SER A 51 11.91 4.51 -0.75
N HIS A 52 10.60 4.37 -0.81
CA HIS A 52 9.89 3.83 -1.96
C HIS A 52 8.59 4.59 -2.23
N ILE A 53 8.25 4.74 -3.49
CA ILE A 53 6.96 5.25 -3.95
C ILE A 53 6.26 4.14 -4.74
N ASN A 54 4.98 3.92 -4.51
CA ASN A 54 4.25 2.90 -5.24
C ASN A 54 4.06 3.30 -6.73
N GLU A 55 3.77 2.32 -7.57
CA GLU A 55 3.65 2.49 -9.03
C GLU A 55 2.60 3.54 -9.40
N GLN A 56 1.47 3.57 -8.71
CA GLN A 56 0.37 4.49 -8.97
C GLN A 56 0.76 5.93 -8.63
N ALA A 57 1.39 6.16 -7.49
CA ALA A 57 1.87 7.48 -7.09
C ALA A 57 3.05 7.97 -7.97
N GLU A 58 3.93 7.06 -8.40
CA GLU A 58 4.99 7.38 -9.35
C GLU A 58 4.42 7.76 -10.72
N HIS A 59 3.43 7.01 -11.22
CA HIS A 59 2.72 7.33 -12.45
C HIS A 59 2.04 8.71 -12.38
N LEU A 60 1.39 9.01 -11.25
CA LEU A 60 0.80 10.32 -10.99
C LEU A 60 1.87 11.42 -11.02
N ALA A 61 2.99 11.23 -10.32
CA ALA A 61 4.09 12.19 -10.27
C ALA A 61 4.62 12.53 -11.66
N LEU A 62 4.82 11.52 -12.51
CA LEU A 62 5.27 11.68 -13.89
C LEU A 62 4.23 12.41 -14.75
N LYS A 63 2.96 12.02 -14.70
CA LYS A 63 1.88 12.58 -15.55
C LYS A 63 1.53 14.02 -15.19
N GLU A 64 1.42 14.31 -13.89
CA GLU A 64 1.06 15.65 -13.38
C GLU A 64 2.31 16.51 -13.10
N LYS A 65 3.52 16.03 -13.45
CA LYS A 65 4.81 16.73 -13.28
C LYS A 65 5.04 17.21 -11.84
N ILE A 66 4.76 16.35 -10.88
CA ILE A 66 4.98 16.60 -9.46
C ILE A 66 6.38 16.11 -9.10
N SER A 67 7.25 17.04 -8.72
CA SER A 67 8.62 16.70 -8.32
C SER A 67 8.68 16.27 -6.86
N PHE A 68 9.46 15.26 -6.56
CA PHE A 68 9.73 14.77 -5.21
C PHE A 68 11.17 14.31 -5.06
N TYR A 69 11.64 14.16 -3.83
CA TYR A 69 12.98 13.68 -3.49
C TYR A 69 12.90 12.34 -2.76
N LEU A 70 13.61 11.34 -3.24
CA LEU A 70 13.83 10.10 -2.50
C LEU A 70 14.93 10.32 -1.47
N ASN A 71 14.70 9.83 -0.24
CA ASN A 71 15.63 9.92 0.88
C ASN A 71 16.14 11.36 1.10
N PRO A 72 15.25 12.34 1.35
CA PRO A 72 15.65 13.74 1.46
C PRO A 72 16.61 13.98 2.64
N ASN A 73 17.55 14.90 2.46
CA ASN A 73 18.38 15.37 3.56
C ASN A 73 17.55 16.25 4.51
N LEU A 74 17.25 15.75 5.70
CA LEU A 74 16.41 16.46 6.67
C LEU A 74 17.05 17.74 7.21
N ALA A 75 18.38 17.85 7.20
CA ALA A 75 19.11 18.96 7.82
C ALA A 75 18.90 20.34 7.14
N VAL A 76 18.31 20.33 5.94
CA VAL A 76 18.06 21.58 5.18
C VAL A 76 16.66 22.16 5.40
N PHE A 77 15.85 21.54 6.27
CA PHE A 77 14.47 21.91 6.50
C PHE A 77 14.25 22.41 7.93
N ASP A 78 13.48 23.48 8.04
CA ASP A 78 13.07 24.08 9.33
C ASP A 78 11.75 23.48 9.84
N PHE A 79 10.95 22.91 8.92
CA PHE A 79 9.62 22.39 9.22
C PHE A 79 9.31 21.16 8.41
N VAL A 80 8.81 20.10 9.09
CA VAL A 80 8.38 18.85 8.45
C VAL A 80 6.89 18.65 8.68
N ILE A 81 6.15 18.36 7.60
CA ILE A 81 4.74 17.97 7.70
C ILE A 81 4.65 16.51 7.24
N LEU A 82 4.16 15.65 8.12
CA LEU A 82 3.94 14.23 7.87
C LEU A 82 2.54 14.02 7.28
N PHE A 83 2.42 13.16 6.27
CA PHE A 83 1.15 12.84 5.63
C PHE A 83 0.88 11.35 5.66
N ASP A 84 -0.28 10.99 6.21
CA ASP A 84 -0.81 9.65 6.30
C ASP A 84 0.01 8.72 7.19
N PHE A 85 0.72 9.30 8.13
CA PHE A 85 1.42 8.58 9.18
C PHE A 85 1.83 9.51 10.33
N ASN A 86 2.05 8.90 11.51
CA ASN A 86 2.53 9.62 12.69
C ASN A 86 3.41 8.74 13.60
N HIS A 87 4.10 7.74 13.03
CA HIS A 87 4.97 6.81 13.76
C HIS A 87 6.36 6.71 13.14
N LEU A 88 7.39 6.59 14.00
CA LEU A 88 8.80 6.52 13.55
C LEU A 88 9.10 5.29 12.68
N GLU A 89 8.37 4.20 12.88
CA GLU A 89 8.49 2.96 12.11
C GLU A 89 8.22 3.18 10.63
N GLN A 90 7.34 4.12 10.29
CA GLN A 90 6.91 4.44 8.93
C GLN A 90 7.90 5.35 8.17
N LEU A 91 9.00 5.76 8.83
CA LEU A 91 10.06 6.58 8.23
C LEU A 91 11.16 5.75 7.52
N GLY A 92 11.17 4.44 7.68
CA GLY A 92 12.15 3.57 7.05
C GLY A 92 13.60 4.04 7.23
N ARG A 93 14.29 4.32 6.13
CA ARG A 93 15.70 4.77 6.15
C ARG A 93 15.92 6.10 6.86
N LEU A 94 14.93 6.98 6.90
CA LEU A 94 15.03 8.27 7.57
C LEU A 94 14.86 8.20 9.08
N ARG A 95 14.40 7.07 9.65
CA ARG A 95 14.05 6.93 11.05
C ARG A 95 15.13 7.48 12.00
N LYS A 96 16.36 6.96 11.88
CA LYS A 96 17.45 7.34 12.81
C LYS A 96 17.82 8.83 12.73
N SER A 97 17.92 9.37 11.52
CA SER A 97 18.22 10.79 11.33
C SER A 97 17.08 11.69 11.80
N PHE A 98 15.82 11.30 11.53
CA PHE A 98 14.64 12.02 11.98
C PHE A 98 14.56 12.06 13.52
N GLU A 99 14.74 10.92 14.19
CA GLU A 99 14.74 10.78 15.65
C GLU A 99 15.83 11.65 16.31
N SER A 100 17.04 11.64 15.77
CA SER A 100 18.14 12.48 16.22
C SER A 100 17.81 13.96 16.08
N MET A 101 17.30 14.40 14.93
CA MET A 101 16.97 15.79 14.68
C MET A 101 15.74 16.26 15.45
N LEU A 102 14.78 15.38 15.71
CA LEU A 102 13.64 15.66 16.58
C LEU A 102 14.09 15.91 18.01
N SER A 103 15.01 15.07 18.51
CA SER A 103 15.56 15.16 19.87
C SER A 103 16.34 16.46 20.13
N CYS A 104 17.02 17.01 19.12
CA CYS A 104 17.72 18.29 19.22
C CYS A 104 16.83 19.51 18.88
N ASN A 105 15.54 19.32 18.61
CA ASN A 105 14.62 20.37 18.14
C ASN A 105 15.13 21.11 16.88
N CYS A 106 15.82 20.40 15.98
CA CYS A 106 16.44 20.98 14.81
C CYS A 106 15.39 21.39 13.72
N PHE A 107 14.18 20.88 13.81
CA PHE A 107 13.02 21.28 13.00
C PHE A 107 11.72 21.16 13.81
N GLU A 108 10.69 21.86 13.37
CA GLU A 108 9.34 21.66 13.89
C GLU A 108 8.61 20.60 13.08
N VAL A 109 7.72 19.82 13.74
CA VAL A 109 6.93 18.76 13.10
C VAL A 109 5.44 18.97 13.29
N MET A 110 4.69 18.58 12.26
CA MET A 110 3.24 18.52 12.24
C MET A 110 2.80 17.28 11.45
N ALA A 111 1.65 16.69 11.79
CA ALA A 111 1.08 15.57 11.05
C ALA A 111 -0.36 15.83 10.61
N PHE A 112 -0.69 15.36 9.41
CA PHE A 112 -2.05 15.11 8.94
C PHE A 112 -2.19 13.61 8.74
N ASP A 113 -3.12 12.99 9.47
CA ASP A 113 -3.28 11.54 9.47
C ASP A 113 -4.72 11.17 9.82
N HIS A 114 -5.36 10.36 9.00
CA HIS A 114 -6.74 9.96 9.23
C HIS A 114 -6.86 8.73 10.16
N HIS A 115 -5.76 8.08 10.47
CA HIS A 115 -5.74 6.91 11.35
C HIS A 115 -6.07 7.29 12.80
N VAL A 116 -6.54 6.29 13.57
CA VAL A 116 -6.78 6.46 15.01
C VAL A 116 -5.44 6.72 15.70
N PRO A 117 -5.33 7.80 16.50
CA PRO A 117 -4.08 8.09 17.20
C PRO A 117 -3.68 6.95 18.15
N GLU A 118 -2.44 6.50 18.08
CA GLU A 118 -1.88 5.43 18.89
C GLU A 118 -0.80 5.93 19.86
N LYS A 119 -0.44 5.09 20.83
CA LYS A 119 0.71 5.36 21.71
C LYS A 119 2.01 5.33 20.89
N GLY A 120 2.89 6.31 21.11
CA GLY A 120 4.15 6.41 20.37
C GLY A 120 4.09 7.31 19.14
N SER A 121 3.01 8.04 18.92
CA SER A 121 2.93 9.03 17.85
C SER A 121 4.04 10.08 17.96
N ILE A 122 4.63 10.46 16.81
CA ILE A 122 5.71 11.47 16.69
C ILE A 122 5.23 12.81 17.21
N VAL A 123 4.03 13.23 16.85
CA VAL A 123 3.40 14.48 17.29
C VAL A 123 2.01 14.25 17.84
N ASN A 124 1.64 15.08 18.80
CA ASN A 124 0.34 15.04 19.49
C ASN A 124 -0.26 16.44 19.64
N GLY A 125 -1.50 16.51 20.08
CA GLY A 125 -2.21 17.74 20.40
C GLY A 125 -2.39 18.65 19.18
N LYS A 126 -2.11 19.95 19.32
CA LYS A 126 -2.35 20.95 18.27
C LYS A 126 -1.52 20.79 17.00
N ASN A 127 -0.47 20.00 17.02
CA ASN A 127 0.41 19.74 15.87
C ASN A 127 0.02 18.43 15.13
N ALA A 128 -0.87 17.62 15.68
CA ALA A 128 -1.50 16.49 15.00
C ALA A 128 -2.92 16.88 14.56
N ILE A 129 -3.16 16.91 13.26
CA ILE A 129 -4.50 17.09 12.70
C ILE A 129 -5.00 15.72 12.30
N THR A 130 -5.91 15.17 13.11
CA THR A 130 -6.42 13.83 12.93
C THR A 130 -7.95 13.82 12.88
N ASN A 131 -8.51 12.96 12.03
CA ASN A 131 -9.95 12.71 12.00
C ASN A 131 -10.25 11.29 11.46
N PRO A 132 -10.44 10.29 12.32
CA PRO A 132 -10.74 8.92 11.92
C PRO A 132 -12.08 8.73 11.19
N ASN A 133 -12.92 9.76 11.12
CA ASN A 133 -14.14 9.71 10.31
C ASN A 133 -13.89 10.01 8.82
N CYS A 134 -12.73 10.55 8.47
CA CYS A 134 -12.29 10.66 7.08
C CYS A 134 -11.76 9.30 6.63
N VAL A 135 -12.06 8.90 5.40
CA VAL A 135 -11.59 7.61 4.85
C VAL A 135 -10.17 7.69 4.31
N SER A 136 -9.63 8.89 4.15
CA SER A 136 -8.26 9.14 3.67
C SER A 136 -7.69 10.42 4.24
N THR A 137 -6.38 10.54 4.24
CA THR A 137 -5.69 11.77 4.63
C THR A 137 -5.91 12.90 3.61
N THR A 138 -6.11 12.58 2.33
CA THR A 138 -6.53 13.57 1.32
C THR A 138 -7.89 14.16 1.65
N GLU A 139 -8.88 13.36 2.06
CA GLU A 139 -10.18 13.86 2.50
C GLU A 139 -10.07 14.77 3.72
N LEU A 140 -9.31 14.34 4.73
CA LEU A 140 -9.00 15.18 5.90
C LEU A 140 -8.40 16.51 5.50
N LEU A 141 -7.41 16.50 4.62
CA LEU A 141 -6.72 17.68 4.16
C LEU A 141 -7.61 18.58 3.31
N ARG A 142 -8.43 18.00 2.42
CA ARG A 142 -9.40 18.74 1.62
C ARG A 142 -10.42 19.48 2.52
N ASN A 143 -10.91 18.82 3.57
CA ASN A 143 -11.80 19.43 4.55
C ASN A 143 -11.09 20.53 5.35
N PHE A 144 -9.83 20.34 5.73
CA PHE A 144 -9.01 21.36 6.39
C PHE A 144 -8.79 22.60 5.49
N LEU A 145 -8.51 22.37 4.21
CA LEU A 145 -8.27 23.45 3.24
C LEU A 145 -9.57 24.14 2.77
N ASP A 146 -10.71 23.45 2.75
CA ASP A 146 -12.06 23.90 2.43
C ASP A 146 -12.10 24.96 1.31
N LYS A 147 -12.41 26.21 1.62
CA LYS A 147 -12.50 27.34 0.66
C LYS A 147 -11.21 27.65 -0.13
N TYR A 148 -10.09 27.03 0.22
CA TYR A 148 -8.83 27.12 -0.53
C TYR A 148 -8.66 26.01 -1.55
N SER A 149 -9.63 25.10 -1.66
CA SER A 149 -9.64 24.03 -2.67
C SER A 149 -9.69 24.59 -4.09
N ASN A 150 -9.25 23.80 -5.02
CA ASN A 150 -9.30 24.08 -6.46
C ASN A 150 -9.31 22.77 -7.24
N LYS A 151 -9.47 22.84 -8.57
CA LYS A 151 -9.57 21.67 -9.46
C LYS A 151 -8.47 20.62 -9.25
N GLU A 152 -7.22 21.07 -9.00
CA GLU A 152 -6.09 20.16 -8.80
C GLU A 152 -6.14 19.48 -7.43
N VAL A 153 -6.50 20.23 -6.39
CA VAL A 153 -6.69 19.69 -5.03
C VAL A 153 -7.83 18.70 -5.02
N ASP A 154 -8.96 19.01 -5.66
CA ASP A 154 -10.11 18.10 -5.73
C ASP A 154 -9.82 16.85 -6.55
N PHE A 155 -9.03 16.95 -7.63
CA PHE A 155 -8.53 15.79 -8.38
C PHE A 155 -7.68 14.85 -7.51
N LEU A 156 -6.72 15.40 -6.77
CA LEU A 156 -5.85 14.64 -5.87
C LEU A 156 -6.65 14.00 -4.72
N ASN A 157 -7.66 14.69 -4.20
CA ASN A 157 -8.57 14.14 -3.20
C ASN A 157 -9.34 12.91 -3.72
N CYS A 158 -9.78 12.93 -4.98
CA CYS A 158 -10.42 11.77 -5.58
C CYS A 158 -9.49 10.54 -5.61
N LEU A 159 -8.19 10.75 -5.86
CA LEU A 159 -7.22 9.65 -5.93
C LEU A 159 -6.97 9.01 -4.57
N GLY A 160 -6.80 9.80 -3.50
CA GLY A 160 -6.62 9.26 -2.15
C GLY A 160 -7.87 8.52 -1.66
N ILE A 161 -9.08 9.09 -1.85
CA ILE A 161 -10.32 8.41 -1.46
C ILE A 161 -10.48 7.06 -2.18
N ILE A 162 -10.19 6.98 -3.48
CA ILE A 162 -10.28 5.73 -4.26
C ILE A 162 -9.28 4.69 -3.74
N GLU A 163 -8.07 5.12 -3.42
CA GLU A 163 -7.02 4.22 -2.89
C GLU A 163 -7.46 3.59 -1.58
N ASP A 164 -7.76 4.41 -0.58
CA ASP A 164 -8.05 3.95 0.79
C ASP A 164 -9.39 3.25 0.94
N THR A 165 -10.33 3.52 0.03
CA THR A 165 -11.59 2.77 -0.01
C THR A 165 -11.48 1.48 -0.82
N GLY A 166 -10.35 1.21 -1.45
CA GLY A 166 -10.19 0.08 -2.37
C GLY A 166 -11.24 0.12 -3.49
N HIS A 167 -11.38 1.27 -4.15
CA HIS A 167 -12.46 1.51 -5.14
C HIS A 167 -13.87 1.38 -4.55
N PHE A 168 -14.07 1.88 -3.32
CA PHE A 168 -15.32 1.81 -2.56
C PHE A 168 -15.76 0.39 -2.15
N LEU A 169 -14.83 -0.56 -2.07
CA LEU A 169 -15.09 -1.84 -1.39
C LEU A 169 -15.36 -1.62 0.10
N VAL A 170 -14.66 -0.65 0.70
CA VAL A 170 -14.96 -0.15 2.03
C VAL A 170 -15.23 1.35 1.93
N GLY A 171 -16.45 1.77 2.25
CA GLY A 171 -16.82 3.17 2.09
C GLY A 171 -18.03 3.53 2.93
N SER A 172 -18.13 4.80 3.29
CA SER A 172 -19.27 5.37 4.00
C SER A 172 -20.10 6.28 3.07
N PRO A 173 -21.36 6.60 3.39
CA PRO A 173 -22.10 7.62 2.66
C PRO A 173 -21.34 8.95 2.53
N GLN A 174 -20.54 9.31 3.55
CA GLN A 174 -19.72 10.52 3.57
C GLN A 174 -18.59 10.44 2.55
N SER A 175 -17.88 9.30 2.44
CA SER A 175 -16.81 9.14 1.46
C SER A 175 -17.33 9.20 0.02
N PHE A 176 -18.49 8.62 -0.26
CA PHE A 176 -19.17 8.78 -1.56
C PHE A 176 -19.53 10.24 -1.85
N ALA A 177 -20.09 10.96 -0.87
CA ALA A 177 -20.45 12.36 -1.04
C ALA A 177 -19.21 13.24 -1.26
N SER A 178 -18.15 13.05 -0.48
CA SER A 178 -16.87 13.75 -0.60
C SER A 178 -16.24 13.50 -1.97
N PHE A 179 -16.17 12.24 -2.40
CA PHE A 179 -15.67 11.87 -3.73
C PHE A 179 -16.48 12.51 -4.85
N SER A 180 -17.82 12.40 -4.80
CA SER A 180 -18.71 12.97 -5.83
C SER A 180 -18.55 14.49 -5.93
N SER A 181 -18.47 15.19 -4.79
CA SER A 181 -18.21 16.63 -4.76
C SER A 181 -16.86 16.98 -5.39
N SER A 182 -15.79 16.29 -4.97
CA SER A 182 -14.43 16.54 -5.51
C SER A 182 -14.33 16.18 -6.99
N LEU A 183 -14.96 15.10 -7.42
CA LEU A 183 -14.99 14.73 -8.84
C LEU A 183 -15.62 15.83 -9.69
N LYS A 184 -16.76 16.38 -9.25
CA LYS A 184 -17.44 17.48 -9.92
C LYS A 184 -16.55 18.75 -9.98
N GLU A 185 -15.97 19.15 -8.86
CA GLU A 185 -15.13 20.34 -8.75
C GLU A 185 -13.79 20.20 -9.49
N SER A 186 -13.24 18.99 -9.59
CA SER A 186 -12.01 18.71 -10.36
C SER A 186 -12.19 18.92 -11.86
N GLY A 187 -13.41 18.77 -12.38
CA GLY A 187 -13.72 18.78 -13.82
C GLY A 187 -13.19 17.55 -14.55
N ARG A 188 -12.77 16.51 -13.83
CA ARG A 188 -12.35 15.20 -14.40
C ARG A 188 -13.53 14.24 -14.44
N THR A 189 -13.43 13.23 -15.28
CA THR A 189 -14.36 12.09 -15.27
C THR A 189 -13.86 10.99 -14.33
N TYR A 190 -14.75 10.11 -13.90
CA TYR A 190 -14.35 8.92 -13.13
C TYR A 190 -13.33 8.05 -13.90
N ALA A 191 -13.50 7.93 -15.22
CA ALA A 191 -12.54 7.23 -16.06
C ALA A 191 -11.14 7.86 -16.04
N ASP A 192 -11.05 9.19 -15.87
CA ASP A 192 -9.74 9.87 -15.73
C ASP A 192 -9.09 9.53 -14.39
N ILE A 193 -9.86 9.45 -13.31
CA ILE A 193 -9.36 9.01 -11.99
C ILE A 193 -8.81 7.58 -12.08
N LEU A 194 -9.58 6.66 -12.68
CA LEU A 194 -9.19 5.26 -12.80
C LEU A 194 -7.89 5.02 -13.60
N LYS A 195 -7.47 5.96 -14.47
CA LYS A 195 -6.18 5.85 -15.16
C LYS A 195 -4.97 5.86 -14.22
N PHE A 196 -5.12 6.48 -13.05
CA PHE A 196 -4.04 6.58 -12.05
C PHE A 196 -4.08 5.48 -10.99
N THR A 197 -5.24 4.84 -10.80
CA THR A 197 -5.42 3.82 -9.76
C THR A 197 -5.28 2.39 -10.27
N LYS A 198 -5.23 2.20 -11.60
CA LYS A 198 -5.01 0.88 -12.19
C LYS A 198 -3.55 0.47 -12.06
N HIS A 199 -3.34 -0.74 -11.53
CA HIS A 199 -2.05 -1.40 -11.67
C HIS A 199 -1.85 -1.76 -13.16
N ASN A 200 -0.84 -1.17 -13.78
CA ASN A 200 -0.49 -1.46 -15.17
C ASN A 200 0.43 -2.67 -15.21
N LEU A 201 -0.18 -3.85 -15.38
CA LEU A 201 0.59 -5.08 -15.56
C LEU A 201 1.64 -4.90 -16.65
N ASP A 202 2.89 -5.15 -16.33
CA ASP A 202 3.94 -5.20 -17.31
C ASP A 202 3.79 -6.43 -18.24
N LYS A 203 4.60 -6.50 -19.29
CA LYS A 203 4.52 -7.62 -20.25
C LYS A 203 4.88 -8.96 -19.57
N GLY A 204 5.81 -8.94 -18.63
CA GLY A 204 6.25 -10.14 -17.89
C GLY A 204 5.13 -10.69 -17.01
N GLU A 205 4.48 -9.81 -16.23
CA GLU A 205 3.32 -10.17 -15.40
C GLU A 205 2.17 -10.73 -16.23
N ARG A 206 1.81 -10.05 -17.34
CA ARG A 206 0.76 -10.56 -18.25
C ARG A 206 1.04 -11.96 -18.75
N VAL A 207 2.27 -12.20 -19.19
CA VAL A 207 2.71 -13.53 -19.65
C VAL A 207 2.73 -14.53 -18.50
N ALA A 208 3.18 -14.13 -17.31
CA ALA A 208 3.20 -14.99 -16.13
C ALA A 208 1.79 -15.44 -15.73
N PHE A 209 0.82 -14.50 -15.69
CA PHE A 209 -0.58 -14.83 -15.35
C PHE A 209 -1.22 -15.78 -16.35
N LEU A 210 -1.03 -15.53 -17.67
CA LEU A 210 -1.52 -16.43 -18.71
C LEU A 210 -0.86 -17.82 -18.63
N LYS A 211 0.45 -17.88 -18.39
CA LYS A 211 1.16 -19.17 -18.21
C LYS A 211 0.73 -19.87 -16.92
N ALA A 212 0.48 -19.14 -15.84
CA ALA A 212 -0.03 -19.73 -14.59
C ALA A 212 -1.38 -20.40 -14.84
N ALA A 213 -2.31 -19.70 -15.50
CA ALA A 213 -3.61 -20.26 -15.85
C ALA A 213 -3.50 -21.45 -16.81
N GLN A 214 -2.69 -21.36 -17.87
CA GLN A 214 -2.49 -22.43 -18.84
C GLN A 214 -1.90 -23.70 -18.21
N ARG A 215 -1.01 -23.56 -17.22
CA ARG A 215 -0.32 -24.66 -16.55
C ARG A 215 -1.03 -25.11 -15.28
N SER A 216 -2.11 -24.45 -14.91
CA SER A 216 -2.80 -24.76 -13.67
C SER A 216 -3.43 -26.15 -13.73
N GLN A 217 -3.17 -26.93 -12.68
CA GLN A 217 -3.91 -28.13 -12.35
C GLN A 217 -4.95 -27.74 -11.30
N VAL A 218 -6.21 -27.96 -11.61
CA VAL A 218 -7.31 -27.70 -10.67
C VAL A 218 -7.72 -29.02 -10.03
N LEU A 219 -7.73 -29.04 -8.70
CA LEU A 219 -8.15 -30.19 -7.90
C LEU A 219 -9.33 -29.76 -7.04
N GLN A 220 -10.29 -30.65 -6.89
CA GLN A 220 -11.30 -30.56 -5.85
C GLN A 220 -10.92 -31.53 -4.74
N ILE A 221 -10.75 -31.00 -3.53
CA ILE A 221 -10.47 -31.75 -2.30
C ILE A 221 -11.59 -31.40 -1.33
N ASP A 222 -12.53 -32.31 -1.11
CA ASP A 222 -13.80 -32.05 -0.46
C ASP A 222 -14.46 -30.77 -1.05
N ASP A 223 -14.78 -29.78 -0.24
CA ASP A 223 -15.35 -28.48 -0.69
C ASP A 223 -14.30 -27.48 -1.20
N ALA A 224 -13.00 -27.81 -1.14
CA ALA A 224 -11.93 -26.91 -1.53
C ALA A 224 -11.57 -27.03 -3.02
N ILE A 225 -11.61 -25.94 -3.75
CA ILE A 225 -11.05 -25.84 -5.11
C ILE A 225 -9.60 -25.34 -4.98
N VAL A 226 -8.64 -26.21 -5.33
CA VAL A 226 -7.21 -25.92 -5.23
C VAL A 226 -6.62 -25.77 -6.62
N ALA A 227 -5.97 -24.63 -6.89
CA ALA A 227 -5.23 -24.40 -8.13
C ALA A 227 -3.73 -24.49 -7.87
N LEU A 228 -3.05 -25.38 -8.60
CA LEU A 228 -1.61 -25.57 -8.54
C LEU A 228 -0.98 -25.15 -9.87
N SER A 229 0.13 -24.42 -9.85
CA SER A 229 0.83 -24.05 -11.08
C SER A 229 2.34 -23.95 -10.89
N GLU A 230 3.07 -23.92 -12.00
CA GLU A 230 4.54 -23.84 -12.00
C GLU A 230 5.04 -22.66 -12.83
N LEU A 231 5.75 -21.73 -12.14
CA LEU A 231 6.36 -20.53 -12.73
C LEU A 231 7.67 -20.18 -12.04
N SER A 232 8.70 -19.80 -12.82
CA SER A 232 9.99 -19.36 -12.28
C SER A 232 9.95 -17.96 -11.68
N PHE A 233 9.02 -17.09 -12.13
CA PHE A 233 8.91 -15.68 -11.72
C PHE A 233 7.44 -15.31 -11.43
N TYR A 234 7.21 -14.26 -10.65
CA TYR A 234 5.87 -13.73 -10.30
C TYR A 234 4.96 -14.73 -9.57
N GLN A 235 5.52 -15.72 -8.84
CA GLN A 235 4.71 -16.76 -8.19
C GLN A 235 3.62 -16.19 -7.28
N GLY A 236 3.97 -15.17 -6.45
CA GLY A 236 3.03 -14.55 -5.52
C GLY A 236 1.86 -13.84 -6.20
N ALA A 237 2.17 -13.05 -7.25
CA ALA A 237 1.16 -12.35 -8.04
C ALA A 237 0.29 -13.32 -8.84
N ALA A 238 0.90 -14.37 -9.42
CA ALA A 238 0.19 -15.42 -10.14
C ALA A 238 -0.74 -16.22 -9.20
N ALA A 239 -0.29 -16.54 -7.98
CA ALA A 239 -1.13 -17.21 -7.00
C ALA A 239 -2.36 -16.34 -6.64
N SER A 240 -2.21 -15.02 -6.46
CA SER A 240 -3.34 -14.12 -6.25
C SER A 240 -4.32 -14.15 -7.44
N LYS A 241 -3.81 -14.17 -8.67
CA LYS A 241 -4.68 -14.23 -9.87
C LYS A 241 -5.43 -15.57 -10.00
N LEU A 242 -4.85 -16.67 -9.59
CA LEU A 242 -5.56 -17.96 -9.56
C LEU A 242 -6.72 -17.98 -8.55
N LEU A 243 -6.62 -17.26 -7.42
CA LEU A 243 -7.77 -17.05 -6.54
C LEU A 243 -8.88 -16.24 -7.24
N GLU A 244 -8.52 -15.16 -7.92
CA GLU A 244 -9.49 -14.33 -8.68
C GLU A 244 -10.20 -15.14 -9.77
N PHE A 245 -9.60 -16.23 -10.28
CA PHE A 245 -10.21 -17.14 -11.23
C PHE A 245 -11.15 -18.17 -10.57
N GLY A 246 -11.26 -18.16 -9.24
CA GLY A 246 -12.24 -18.99 -8.49
C GLY A 246 -11.64 -20.11 -7.66
N ALA A 247 -10.32 -20.18 -7.47
CA ALA A 247 -9.73 -21.11 -6.53
C ALA A 247 -9.90 -20.65 -5.08
N ASN A 248 -10.18 -21.56 -4.15
CA ASN A 248 -10.16 -21.25 -2.71
C ASN A 248 -8.73 -21.24 -2.15
N ILE A 249 -7.86 -22.10 -2.70
CA ILE A 249 -6.44 -22.18 -2.39
C ILE A 249 -5.66 -22.19 -3.70
N SER A 250 -4.64 -21.36 -3.81
CA SER A 250 -3.73 -21.36 -4.95
C SER A 250 -2.29 -21.55 -4.50
N ILE A 251 -1.55 -22.39 -5.22
CA ILE A 251 -0.15 -22.70 -4.95
C ILE A 251 0.63 -22.58 -6.26
N VAL A 252 1.61 -21.69 -6.28
CA VAL A 252 2.51 -21.53 -7.43
C VAL A 252 3.93 -21.80 -6.98
N VAL A 253 4.57 -22.76 -7.62
CA VAL A 253 5.93 -23.22 -7.32
C VAL A 253 6.85 -22.89 -8.48
N GLY A 254 8.12 -22.60 -8.21
CA GLY A 254 9.09 -22.40 -9.27
C GLY A 254 10.52 -22.43 -8.78
N LYS A 255 11.44 -22.76 -9.67
CA LYS A 255 12.88 -22.77 -9.41
C LYS A 255 13.46 -21.39 -9.66
N GLU A 256 14.27 -20.91 -8.72
CA GLU A 256 15.09 -19.71 -8.88
C GLU A 256 16.43 -20.03 -9.55
N ASP A 257 17.11 -19.01 -10.07
CA ASP A 257 18.46 -19.14 -10.65
C ASP A 257 19.48 -19.66 -9.62
N SER A 258 19.24 -19.45 -8.33
CA SER A 258 20.01 -19.99 -7.21
C SER A 258 19.90 -21.53 -7.06
N GLY A 259 19.02 -22.18 -7.83
CA GLY A 259 18.69 -23.59 -7.70
C GLY A 259 17.75 -23.92 -6.54
N LEU A 260 17.28 -22.90 -5.80
CA LEU A 260 16.25 -23.06 -4.77
C LEU A 260 14.87 -23.09 -5.42
N THR A 261 14.00 -23.90 -4.85
CA THR A 261 12.57 -23.90 -5.19
C THR A 261 11.83 -22.96 -4.24
N ASN A 262 11.04 -22.06 -4.79
CA ASN A 262 10.19 -21.14 -4.08
C ASN A 262 8.72 -21.50 -4.32
N LEU A 263 7.92 -21.48 -3.27
CA LEU A 263 6.48 -21.70 -3.28
C LEU A 263 5.80 -20.45 -2.75
N SER A 264 4.81 -19.97 -3.49
CA SER A 264 3.88 -18.94 -3.01
C SER A 264 2.47 -19.52 -2.95
N ALA A 265 1.85 -19.43 -1.79
CA ALA A 265 0.47 -19.88 -1.57
C ALA A 265 -0.43 -18.69 -1.18
N ARG A 266 -1.68 -18.77 -1.63
CA ARG A 266 -2.75 -17.82 -1.27
C ARG A 266 -3.99 -18.64 -0.89
N ALA A 267 -4.81 -18.07 0.00
CA ALA A 267 -6.10 -18.63 0.37
C ALA A 267 -7.15 -17.54 0.49
N GLU A 268 -8.32 -17.81 -0.05
CA GLU A 268 -9.48 -16.94 -0.03
C GLU A 268 -9.94 -16.67 1.41
N THR A 269 -10.35 -15.45 1.70
CA THR A 269 -10.69 -15.02 3.06
C THR A 269 -11.93 -15.77 3.59
N GLU A 270 -13.01 -15.82 2.81
CA GLU A 270 -14.25 -16.49 3.19
C GLU A 270 -14.03 -18.00 3.43
N PHE A 271 -13.28 -18.64 2.53
CA PHE A 271 -12.92 -20.06 2.67
C PHE A 271 -12.12 -20.32 3.95
N LYS A 272 -11.12 -19.48 4.25
CA LYS A 272 -10.31 -19.61 5.48
C LYS A 272 -11.15 -19.50 6.74
N GLU A 273 -12.07 -18.54 6.78
CA GLU A 273 -12.93 -18.30 7.94
C GLU A 273 -13.89 -19.47 8.15
N LYS A 274 -14.59 -19.89 7.09
CA LYS A 274 -15.52 -21.02 7.10
C LYS A 274 -14.87 -22.31 7.59
N ASN A 275 -13.67 -22.62 7.08
CA ASN A 275 -12.98 -23.88 7.32
C ASN A 275 -11.93 -23.82 8.44
N LYS A 276 -11.77 -22.66 9.10
CA LYS A 276 -10.71 -22.39 10.09
C LYS A 276 -9.33 -22.78 9.56
N PHE A 277 -9.09 -22.50 8.26
CA PHE A 277 -7.87 -22.85 7.55
C PHE A 277 -6.82 -21.76 7.66
N ASN A 278 -5.56 -22.16 7.86
CA ASN A 278 -4.42 -21.27 7.97
C ASN A 278 -3.26 -21.79 7.14
N LEU A 279 -2.91 -21.12 6.05
CA LEU A 279 -1.83 -21.52 5.14
C LEU A 279 -0.52 -21.90 5.84
N VAL A 280 -0.11 -21.12 6.85
CA VAL A 280 1.14 -21.40 7.56
C VAL A 280 1.01 -22.65 8.39
N LYS A 281 -0.02 -22.77 9.22
CA LYS A 281 -0.20 -23.89 10.17
C LYS A 281 -0.57 -25.20 9.48
N ASP A 282 -1.51 -25.10 8.52
CA ASP A 282 -2.15 -26.31 7.94
C ASP A 282 -1.47 -26.81 6.66
N LEU A 283 -0.62 -25.97 6.02
CA LEU A 283 0.08 -26.35 4.80
C LEU A 283 1.60 -26.21 4.93
N LEU A 284 2.11 -25.00 5.25
CA LEU A 284 3.54 -24.75 5.10
C LEU A 284 4.42 -25.31 6.23
N LEU A 285 3.95 -25.30 7.48
CA LEU A 285 4.68 -25.96 8.57
C LEU A 285 4.74 -27.48 8.41
N PRO A 286 3.65 -28.19 8.03
CA PRO A 286 3.74 -29.60 7.62
C PRO A 286 4.70 -29.83 6.46
N LEU A 287 4.64 -28.98 5.40
CA LEU A 287 5.56 -29.04 4.26
C LEU A 287 7.03 -28.87 4.70
N GLN A 288 7.30 -27.89 5.55
CA GLN A 288 8.64 -27.67 6.12
C GLN A 288 9.11 -28.86 6.96
N LYS A 289 8.22 -29.49 7.71
CA LYS A 289 8.55 -30.67 8.50
C LYS A 289 8.90 -31.87 7.61
N SER A 290 8.21 -32.04 6.47
CA SER A 290 8.43 -33.13 5.52
C SER A 290 9.65 -32.91 4.64
N LEU A 291 9.81 -31.72 4.06
CA LEU A 291 10.80 -31.45 3.01
C LEU A 291 11.95 -30.52 3.47
N GLY A 292 11.94 -30.07 4.72
CA GLY A 292 12.89 -29.04 5.19
C GLY A 292 12.58 -27.67 4.61
N GLY A 293 13.59 -26.79 4.58
CA GLY A 293 13.44 -25.44 4.05
C GLY A 293 13.00 -24.40 5.09
N ALA A 294 12.53 -23.25 4.62
CA ALA A 294 12.06 -22.15 5.45
C ALA A 294 10.69 -21.67 5.01
N THR A 295 9.85 -21.30 5.96
CA THR A 295 8.50 -20.77 5.72
C THR A 295 8.35 -19.36 6.28
N GLY A 296 7.44 -18.55 5.67
CA GLY A 296 7.08 -17.24 6.15
C GLY A 296 5.72 -16.81 5.62
N GLY A 297 5.09 -15.86 6.34
CA GLY A 297 3.80 -15.31 5.92
C GLY A 297 2.74 -15.36 7.02
N HIS A 298 1.49 -15.29 6.60
CA HIS A 298 0.30 -15.30 7.47
C HIS A 298 -0.79 -16.24 6.93
N SER A 299 -1.93 -16.29 7.58
CA SER A 299 -3.01 -17.25 7.27
C SER A 299 -3.52 -17.22 5.82
N GLY A 300 -3.46 -16.08 5.13
CA GLY A 300 -4.00 -15.90 3.78
C GLY A 300 -2.94 -15.78 2.67
N ALA A 301 -1.67 -15.52 3.04
CA ALA A 301 -0.58 -15.39 2.08
C ALA A 301 0.72 -15.88 2.73
N ALA A 302 1.34 -16.89 2.15
CA ALA A 302 2.52 -17.50 2.74
C ALA A 302 3.46 -18.05 1.66
N GLN A 303 4.72 -18.25 2.04
CA GLN A 303 5.79 -18.73 1.17
C GLN A 303 6.60 -19.81 1.86
N TRP A 304 7.13 -20.70 1.06
CA TRP A 304 8.13 -21.69 1.46
C TRP A 304 9.29 -21.67 0.47
N LYS A 305 10.49 -21.97 0.95
CA LYS A 305 11.71 -22.01 0.14
C LYS A 305 12.61 -23.15 0.58
N GLY A 306 13.08 -23.98 -0.37
CA GLY A 306 13.93 -25.13 -0.08
C GLY A 306 14.66 -25.68 -1.30
N LYS A 307 15.53 -26.70 -1.09
CA LYS A 307 16.30 -27.38 -2.14
C LYS A 307 15.62 -28.70 -2.54
N VAL A 308 14.41 -28.60 -3.09
CA VAL A 308 13.58 -29.77 -3.49
C VAL A 308 13.01 -29.50 -4.88
N GLU A 309 12.83 -30.52 -5.70
CA GLU A 309 12.24 -30.39 -7.03
C GLU A 309 10.78 -29.92 -6.96
N THR A 310 10.37 -29.04 -7.91
CA THR A 310 9.05 -28.40 -7.93
C THR A 310 7.91 -29.41 -7.84
N ARG A 311 8.02 -30.52 -8.57
CA ARG A 311 6.99 -31.58 -8.59
C ARG A 311 6.82 -32.26 -7.23
N VAL A 312 7.92 -32.53 -6.53
CA VAL A 312 7.88 -33.15 -5.19
C VAL A 312 7.19 -32.22 -4.20
N VAL A 313 7.44 -30.91 -4.32
CA VAL A 313 6.79 -29.90 -3.48
C VAL A 313 5.29 -29.85 -3.74
N LEU A 314 4.86 -29.87 -5.02
CA LEU A 314 3.44 -29.89 -5.38
C LEU A 314 2.74 -31.17 -4.90
N ASP A 315 3.34 -32.34 -5.12
CA ASP A 315 2.78 -33.62 -4.70
C ASP A 315 2.61 -33.66 -3.17
N GLU A 316 3.58 -33.20 -2.40
CA GLU A 316 3.48 -33.11 -0.95
C GLU A 316 2.42 -32.11 -0.48
N CYS A 317 2.29 -30.96 -1.17
CA CYS A 317 1.19 -30.01 -0.88
C CYS A 317 -0.20 -30.65 -1.08
N ILE A 318 -0.37 -31.42 -2.16
CA ILE A 318 -1.63 -32.13 -2.43
C ILE A 318 -1.94 -33.13 -1.32
N LYS A 319 -0.94 -33.92 -0.91
CA LYS A 319 -1.08 -34.86 0.19
C LYS A 319 -1.49 -34.20 1.49
N ILE A 320 -0.79 -33.13 1.90
CA ILE A 320 -1.09 -32.37 3.13
C ILE A 320 -2.51 -31.80 3.08
N LEU A 321 -2.94 -31.26 1.92
CA LEU A 321 -4.29 -30.71 1.80
C LEU A 321 -5.37 -31.79 1.85
N ARG A 322 -5.13 -32.98 1.27
CA ARG A 322 -6.03 -34.11 1.43
C ARG A 322 -6.12 -34.55 2.89
N ASP A 323 -4.99 -34.79 3.54
CA ASP A 323 -4.97 -35.16 4.97
C ASP A 323 -5.67 -34.13 5.87
N ARG A 324 -5.81 -32.87 5.41
CA ARG A 324 -6.47 -31.79 6.16
C ARG A 324 -7.97 -31.70 5.90
N PHE A 325 -8.44 -32.04 4.72
CA PHE A 325 -9.83 -31.85 4.31
C PHE A 325 -10.61 -33.17 4.13
N ASP A 326 -9.97 -34.27 3.75
CA ASP A 326 -10.56 -35.64 3.74
C ASP A 326 -10.61 -36.20 5.19
#